data_62e817eb31293e0802de9e0ab7405493
#
_entry.id   62e817eb31293e0802de9e0ab7405493
#
_cell.length_a   1.000
_cell.length_b   1.000
_cell.length_c   1.000
_cell.angle_alpha   90.00
_cell.angle_beta   90.00
_cell.angle_gamma   90.00
#
_symmetry.space_group_name_H-M   'P 1'
#
loop_
_entity.id
_entity.type
_entity.pdbx_description
1 polymer ?
#
loop_
_entity_poly.entity_id
_entity_poly.type
_entity_poly.pdbx_seq_one_letter_code
_entity_poly.pdbx_strand_id
1 'polypeptide(L)'
;MKSSSTADIKVGAAIHNWVVANNGGSDVIRLDRRTNLWGIVKQNLDTLPNDYHIIQDRSEYIAVELLDVRQHKTYNRTADREIYINELYRCYISEAGQAAIRRYLENQIRAAFRVYMISRYSDGQDEQIRHAIGSFLSDFDLPINNQIIARLSKDWYRYRQKNIEKYEIPIFF
;
A
#
# COMPACT_ATOMS: atom_id res chain seq x y z
N MET A 1 -13.04 18.89 16.22
CA MET A 1 -12.47 17.79 15.40
C MET A 1 -11.30 18.37 14.62
N LYS A 2 -10.09 17.84 14.75
CA LYS A 2 -8.96 18.22 13.89
C LYS A 2 -9.21 17.56 12.54
N SER A 3 -9.47 18.33 11.49
CA SER A 3 -9.49 17.78 10.14
C SER A 3 -8.07 17.33 9.80
N SER A 4 -7.83 16.04 9.70
CA SER A 4 -6.59 15.51 9.16
C SER A 4 -6.62 15.74 7.65
N SER A 5 -5.55 16.32 7.12
CA SER A 5 -5.39 16.40 5.67
C SER A 5 -5.01 15.04 5.13
N THR A 6 -5.64 14.63 4.04
CA THR A 6 -5.35 13.37 3.36
C THR A 6 -4.90 13.63 1.94
N ALA A 7 -4.05 12.76 1.40
CA ALA A 7 -3.71 12.74 -0.01
C ALA A 7 -4.24 11.45 -0.65
N ASP A 8 -4.92 11.58 -1.78
CA ASP A 8 -5.44 10.47 -2.54
C ASP A 8 -4.36 9.87 -3.47
N ILE A 9 -4.34 8.55 -3.55
CA ILE A 9 -3.36 7.80 -4.34
C ILE A 9 -4.09 6.77 -5.18
N LYS A 10 -3.86 6.81 -6.49
CA LYS A 10 -4.36 5.79 -7.39
C LYS A 10 -3.53 4.52 -7.28
N VAL A 11 -4.11 3.44 -6.77
CA VAL A 11 -3.43 2.16 -6.53
C VAL A 11 -3.99 1.01 -7.36
N GLY A 12 -5.21 1.12 -7.87
CA GLY A 12 -5.96 0.07 -8.53
C GLY A 12 -6.75 -0.80 -7.55
N ALA A 13 -7.81 -1.44 -8.05
CA ALA A 13 -8.82 -2.14 -7.24
C ALA A 13 -8.24 -3.23 -6.33
N ALA A 14 -7.29 -4.03 -6.82
CA ALA A 14 -6.68 -5.11 -6.03
C ALA A 14 -5.94 -4.60 -4.78
N ILE A 15 -5.16 -3.52 -4.91
CA ILE A 15 -4.45 -2.93 -3.77
C ILE A 15 -5.42 -2.22 -2.84
N HIS A 16 -6.42 -1.52 -3.40
CA HIS A 16 -7.49 -0.89 -2.61
C HIS A 16 -8.19 -1.93 -1.73
N ASN A 17 -8.68 -3.03 -2.29
CA ASN A 17 -9.37 -4.09 -1.55
C ASN A 17 -8.48 -4.68 -0.45
N TRP A 18 -7.21 -4.96 -0.77
CA TRP A 18 -6.26 -5.45 0.23
C TRP A 18 -6.05 -4.46 1.39
N VAL A 19 -5.93 -3.16 1.09
CA VAL A 19 -5.79 -2.12 2.12
C VAL A 19 -7.04 -2.08 2.99
N VAL A 20 -8.22 -2.04 2.40
CA VAL A 20 -9.50 -2.01 3.11
C VAL A 20 -9.65 -3.22 4.02
N ALA A 21 -9.37 -4.43 3.52
CA ALA A 21 -9.45 -5.68 4.29
C ALA A 21 -8.48 -5.69 5.48
N ASN A 22 -7.28 -5.11 5.36
CA ASN A 22 -6.28 -5.09 6.43
C ASN A 22 -6.37 -3.86 7.34
N ASN A 23 -7.19 -2.87 7.00
CA ASN A 23 -7.28 -1.60 7.71
C ASN A 23 -8.67 -1.39 8.36
N GLY A 24 -9.30 -2.48 8.79
CA GLY A 24 -10.59 -2.45 9.49
C GLY A 24 -11.74 -1.88 8.66
N GLY A 25 -11.72 -2.08 7.34
CA GLY A 25 -12.74 -1.59 6.41
C GLY A 25 -12.51 -0.15 5.93
N SER A 26 -11.37 0.48 6.25
CA SER A 26 -11.06 1.86 5.85
C SER A 26 -10.08 1.90 4.68
N ASP A 27 -10.35 2.75 3.69
CA ASP A 27 -9.43 3.09 2.60
C ASP A 27 -8.42 4.20 3.01
N VAL A 28 -8.49 4.70 4.25
CA VAL A 28 -7.60 5.74 4.77
C VAL A 28 -6.49 5.12 5.60
N ILE A 29 -5.26 5.18 5.10
CA ILE A 29 -4.07 4.71 5.84
C ILE A 29 -3.61 5.81 6.80
N ARG A 30 -3.59 5.50 8.09
CA ARG A 30 -2.93 6.33 9.08
C ARG A 30 -1.44 6.05 9.08
N LEU A 31 -0.66 7.08 8.82
CA LEU A 31 0.78 6.94 8.74
C LEU A 31 1.41 6.99 10.14
N ASP A 32 2.41 6.12 10.36
CA ASP A 32 3.35 6.26 11.46
C ASP A 32 4.66 6.83 10.92
N ARG A 33 5.21 7.86 11.58
CA ARG A 33 6.48 8.51 11.21
C ARG A 33 7.69 7.56 11.18
N ARG A 34 7.57 6.42 11.83
CA ARG A 34 8.61 5.38 11.88
C ARG A 34 8.57 4.44 10.68
N THR A 35 7.53 4.51 9.85
CA THR A 35 7.36 3.60 8.72
C THR A 35 8.08 4.10 7.47
N ASN A 36 8.54 3.15 6.65
CA ASN A 36 9.08 3.46 5.33
C ASN A 36 8.05 4.15 4.43
N LEU A 37 6.76 3.85 4.61
CA LEU A 37 5.68 4.48 3.85
C LEU A 37 5.64 6.00 4.11
N TRP A 38 5.80 6.43 5.38
CA TRP A 38 5.90 7.86 5.68
C TRP A 38 7.09 8.51 4.99
N GLY A 39 8.24 7.84 4.96
CA GLY A 39 9.43 8.32 4.24
C GLY A 39 9.15 8.56 2.76
N ILE A 40 8.47 7.62 2.10
CA ILE A 40 8.09 7.73 0.69
C ILE A 40 7.10 8.89 0.49
N VAL A 41 6.06 8.98 1.30
CA VAL A 41 5.06 10.06 1.24
C VAL A 41 5.73 11.42 1.39
N LYS A 42 6.54 11.61 2.45
CA LYS A 42 7.20 12.87 2.74
C LYS A 42 8.10 13.37 1.61
N GLN A 43 8.83 12.47 0.96
CA GLN A 43 9.74 12.81 -0.14
C GLN A 43 9.02 13.18 -1.43
N ASN A 44 7.75 12.81 -1.58
CA ASN A 44 6.98 12.97 -2.81
C ASN A 44 5.75 13.87 -2.64
N LEU A 45 5.68 14.61 -1.54
CA LEU A 45 4.64 15.64 -1.39
C LEU A 45 4.86 16.77 -2.37
N ASP A 46 3.79 17.15 -3.05
CA ASP A 46 3.79 18.19 -4.08
C ASP A 46 2.56 19.10 -3.94
N THR A 47 2.54 20.17 -4.70
CA THR A 47 1.38 21.07 -4.80
C THR A 47 0.29 20.41 -5.62
N LEU A 48 -0.96 20.67 -5.24
CA LEU A 48 -2.10 20.18 -5.99
C LEU A 48 -2.08 20.75 -7.42
N PRO A 49 -2.17 19.91 -8.47
CA PRO A 49 -2.25 20.40 -9.84
C PRO A 49 -3.47 21.28 -10.06
N ASN A 50 -3.36 22.29 -10.94
CA ASN A 50 -4.48 23.20 -11.23
C ASN A 50 -5.66 22.50 -11.89
N ASP A 51 -5.44 21.38 -12.55
CA ASP A 51 -6.41 20.53 -13.22
C ASP A 51 -6.89 19.35 -12.36
N TYR A 52 -6.59 19.36 -11.07
CA TYR A 52 -7.00 18.30 -10.16
C TYR A 52 -8.53 18.24 -10.04
N HIS A 53 -9.08 17.08 -10.33
CA HIS A 53 -10.49 16.81 -10.17
C HIS A 53 -10.76 15.99 -8.91
N ILE A 54 -11.85 16.33 -8.22
CA ILE A 54 -12.32 15.56 -7.07
C ILE A 54 -12.65 14.14 -7.52
N ILE A 55 -12.04 13.16 -6.88
CA ILE A 55 -12.23 11.75 -7.17
C ILE A 55 -13.62 11.34 -6.66
N GLN A 56 -14.51 11.01 -7.58
CA GLN A 56 -15.87 10.56 -7.26
C GLN A 56 -15.91 9.05 -7.00
N ASP A 57 -15.23 8.26 -7.84
CA ASP A 57 -15.11 6.82 -7.67
C ASP A 57 -13.79 6.50 -6.99
N ARG A 58 -13.88 5.99 -5.77
CA ARG A 58 -12.71 5.65 -4.92
C ARG A 58 -12.32 4.18 -4.99
N SER A 59 -12.97 3.37 -5.80
CA SER A 59 -12.72 1.92 -5.88
C SER A 59 -11.28 1.54 -6.26
N GLU A 60 -10.54 2.46 -6.87
CA GLU A 60 -9.11 2.29 -7.22
C GLU A 60 -8.17 3.20 -6.42
N TYR A 61 -8.70 3.93 -5.44
CA TYR A 61 -7.94 4.93 -4.68
C TYR A 61 -7.91 4.58 -3.20
N ILE A 62 -6.79 4.91 -2.57
CA ILE A 62 -6.66 4.98 -1.12
C ILE A 62 -6.32 6.41 -0.72
N ALA A 63 -6.58 6.77 0.52
CA ALA A 63 -6.10 8.00 1.09
C ALA A 63 -4.99 7.73 2.10
N VAL A 64 -4.00 8.60 2.18
CA VAL A 64 -3.00 8.59 3.26
C VAL A 64 -3.14 9.83 4.11
N GLU A 65 -3.14 9.65 5.43
CA GLU A 65 -3.20 10.77 6.38
C GLU A 65 -1.84 11.48 6.43
N LEU A 66 -1.85 12.80 6.23
CA LEU A 66 -0.64 13.62 6.21
C LEU A 66 -0.34 14.16 7.64
N LEU A 67 0.73 13.65 8.25
CA LEU A 67 1.06 13.93 9.64
C LEU A 67 1.66 15.32 9.89
N ASP A 68 2.34 15.90 8.90
CA ASP A 68 3.10 17.13 9.02
C ASP A 68 2.45 18.35 8.34
N VAL A 69 1.24 18.18 7.80
CA VAL A 69 0.42 19.31 7.44
C VAL A 69 -0.11 19.94 8.73
N ARG A 70 0.81 20.33 9.58
CA ARG A 70 0.47 21.33 10.57
C ARG A 70 0.05 22.55 9.77
N GLN A 71 -1.18 22.99 9.98
CA GLN A 71 -1.47 24.40 9.88
C GLN A 71 -0.42 25.09 10.77
N HIS A 72 0.74 25.37 10.21
CA HIS A 72 1.64 26.29 10.84
C HIS A 72 0.89 27.63 10.82
N LYS A 73 0.18 27.90 11.89
CA LYS A 73 -0.05 29.27 12.32
C LYS A 73 1.32 29.85 12.66
N THR A 74 2.19 29.93 11.69
CA THR A 74 3.35 30.77 11.78
C THR A 74 2.81 32.18 11.65
N TYR A 75 2.63 32.80 12.78
CA TYR A 75 2.47 34.22 12.91
C TYR A 75 3.73 34.92 12.41
N ASN A 76 3.89 34.99 11.11
CA ASN A 76 4.78 35.95 10.52
C ASN A 76 3.98 37.21 10.26
N ARG A 77 4.20 38.21 11.14
CA ARG A 77 3.54 39.50 11.12
C ARG A 77 3.81 40.36 9.87
N THR A 78 4.64 39.89 8.94
CA THR A 78 5.17 40.74 7.86
C THR A 78 5.24 40.04 6.49
N ALA A 79 4.83 38.81 6.35
CA ALA A 79 4.88 38.16 5.05
C ALA A 79 3.51 38.24 4.35
N ASP A 80 3.55 38.58 3.08
CA ASP A 80 2.40 38.61 2.22
C ASP A 80 1.59 37.31 2.36
N ARG A 81 0.32 37.45 2.71
CA ARG A 81 -0.59 36.34 2.96
C ARG A 81 -0.66 35.31 1.82
N GLU A 82 -0.36 35.71 0.62
CA GLU A 82 -0.44 34.86 -0.58
C GLU A 82 0.67 33.81 -0.67
N ILE A 83 1.88 34.08 -0.22
CA ILE A 83 2.99 33.13 -0.25
C ILE A 83 2.76 31.97 0.73
N TYR A 84 2.10 32.25 1.85
CA TYR A 84 1.81 31.26 2.89
C TYR A 84 0.72 30.26 2.52
N ILE A 85 -0.24 30.65 1.72
CA ILE A 85 -1.33 29.78 1.31
C ILE A 85 -0.81 28.70 0.38
N ASN A 86 0.16 28.97 -0.48
CA ASN A 86 0.69 28.02 -1.44
C ASN A 86 1.65 26.96 -0.84
N GLU A 87 2.38 27.28 0.23
CA GLU A 87 3.25 26.28 0.88
C GLU A 87 2.49 25.32 1.83
N LEU A 88 1.31 25.75 2.32
CA LEU A 88 0.52 24.99 3.30
C LEU A 88 -0.28 23.84 2.71
N TYR A 89 -0.45 23.76 1.41
CA TYR A 89 -1.30 22.77 0.76
C TYR A 89 -0.54 21.80 -0.16
N ARG A 90 0.61 21.32 0.30
CA ARG A 90 1.21 20.13 -0.27
C ARG A 90 0.42 18.90 0.20
N CYS A 91 -0.77 18.75 -0.33
CA CYS A 91 -1.64 17.60 -0.06
C CYS A 91 -1.77 16.69 -1.29
N TYR A 92 -0.89 16.85 -2.25
CA TYR A 92 -0.80 16.00 -3.43
C TYR A 92 0.47 15.16 -3.37
N ILE A 93 0.40 13.95 -3.85
CA ILE A 93 1.56 13.09 -4.01
C ILE A 93 1.85 13.00 -5.50
N SER A 94 3.06 13.38 -5.90
CA SER A 94 3.49 13.33 -7.30
C SER A 94 3.25 11.95 -7.92
N GLU A 95 3.10 11.88 -9.23
CA GLU A 95 2.88 10.60 -9.93
C GLU A 95 3.99 9.57 -9.64
N ALA A 96 5.24 10.03 -9.58
CA ALA A 96 6.37 9.19 -9.18
C ALA A 96 6.22 8.65 -7.76
N GLY A 97 5.74 9.50 -6.84
CA GLY A 97 5.42 9.12 -5.46
C GLY A 97 4.27 8.11 -5.38
N GLN A 98 3.20 8.32 -6.13
CA GLN A 98 2.09 7.36 -6.23
C GLN A 98 2.58 6.00 -6.75
N ALA A 99 3.44 5.98 -7.77
CA ALA A 99 4.04 4.74 -8.28
C ALA A 99 4.94 4.06 -7.24
N ALA A 100 5.71 4.82 -6.46
CA ALA A 100 6.54 4.30 -5.38
C ALA A 100 5.70 3.69 -4.24
N ILE A 101 4.61 4.35 -3.84
CA ILE A 101 3.68 3.85 -2.83
C ILE A 101 2.98 2.59 -3.32
N ARG A 102 2.53 2.55 -4.57
CA ARG A 102 1.93 1.35 -5.18
C ARG A 102 2.89 0.17 -5.11
N ARG A 103 4.15 0.37 -5.51
CA ARG A 103 5.19 -0.68 -5.43
C ARG A 103 5.44 -1.12 -3.99
N TYR A 104 5.45 -0.20 -3.04
CA TYR A 104 5.57 -0.52 -1.61
C TYR A 104 4.43 -1.42 -1.16
N LEU A 105 3.17 -1.06 -1.47
CA LEU A 105 1.99 -1.86 -1.11
C LEU A 105 1.97 -3.23 -1.80
N GLU A 106 2.34 -3.31 -3.07
CA GLU A 106 2.52 -4.60 -3.76
C GLU A 106 3.53 -5.51 -3.04
N ASN A 107 4.62 -4.95 -2.54
CA ASN A 107 5.60 -5.71 -1.77
C ASN A 107 5.06 -6.16 -0.41
N GLN A 108 4.20 -5.36 0.23
CA GLN A 108 3.50 -5.76 1.47
C GLN A 108 2.52 -6.91 1.19
N ILE A 109 1.76 -6.86 0.11
CA ILE A 109 0.89 -7.98 -0.31
C ILE A 109 1.70 -9.25 -0.53
N ARG A 110 2.85 -9.18 -1.21
CA ARG A 110 3.72 -10.34 -1.42
C ARG A 110 4.29 -10.87 -0.10
N ALA A 111 4.67 -10.00 0.82
CA ALA A 111 5.15 -10.40 2.14
C ALA A 111 4.04 -11.09 2.94
N ALA A 112 2.83 -10.52 2.97
CA ALA A 112 1.67 -11.12 3.62
C ALA A 112 1.31 -12.49 3.00
N PHE A 113 1.34 -12.59 1.68
CA PHE A 113 1.13 -13.84 0.98
C PHE A 113 2.15 -14.93 1.40
N ARG A 114 3.42 -14.60 1.49
CA ARG A 114 4.46 -15.55 1.90
C ARG A 114 4.26 -16.02 3.34
N VAL A 115 3.92 -15.10 4.26
CA VAL A 115 3.59 -15.44 5.64
C VAL A 115 2.37 -16.35 5.70
N TYR A 116 1.33 -16.04 4.93
CA TYR A 116 0.13 -16.86 4.82
C TYR A 116 0.46 -18.28 4.33
N MET A 117 1.26 -18.39 3.28
CA MET A 117 1.69 -19.69 2.74
C MET A 117 2.52 -20.49 3.75
N ILE A 118 3.45 -19.85 4.47
CA ILE A 118 4.25 -20.52 5.51
C ILE A 118 3.36 -21.06 6.62
N SER A 119 2.35 -20.28 7.06
CA SER A 119 1.51 -20.68 8.18
C SER A 119 0.50 -21.79 7.87
N ARG A 120 0.08 -21.90 6.61
CA ARG A 120 -0.98 -22.84 6.21
C ARG A 120 -0.51 -23.98 5.32
N TYR A 121 0.71 -23.87 4.85
CA TYR A 121 1.23 -24.77 3.83
C TYR A 121 2.43 -25.55 4.36
N SER A 122 2.26 -26.84 4.65
CA SER A 122 3.35 -27.69 5.13
C SER A 122 3.91 -28.64 4.06
N ASP A 123 3.14 -29.14 3.08
CA ASP A 123 3.53 -30.40 2.44
C ASP A 123 3.68 -30.45 0.92
N GLY A 124 3.68 -29.33 0.21
CA GLY A 124 4.27 -29.34 -1.11
C GLY A 124 3.51 -29.95 -2.29
N GLN A 125 2.24 -30.31 -2.18
CA GLN A 125 1.44 -30.76 -3.34
C GLN A 125 0.89 -29.58 -4.13
N ASP A 126 1.01 -29.59 -5.46
CA ASP A 126 0.62 -28.47 -6.32
C ASP A 126 -0.87 -28.09 -6.22
N GLU A 127 -1.75 -29.08 -6.00
CA GLU A 127 -3.17 -28.82 -5.74
C GLU A 127 -3.40 -28.05 -4.45
N GLN A 128 -2.66 -28.37 -3.41
CA GLN A 128 -2.74 -27.67 -2.13
C GLN A 128 -2.22 -26.24 -2.26
N ILE A 129 -1.18 -26.00 -3.05
CA ILE A 129 -0.67 -24.65 -3.35
C ILE A 129 -1.74 -23.81 -4.02
N ARG A 130 -2.38 -24.31 -5.05
CA ARG A 130 -3.44 -23.58 -5.77
C ARG A 130 -4.63 -23.28 -4.86
N HIS A 131 -5.02 -24.23 -4.02
CA HIS A 131 -6.09 -24.04 -3.05
C HIS A 131 -5.70 -22.96 -2.03
N ALA A 132 -4.51 -23.01 -1.45
CA ALA A 132 -4.02 -22.02 -0.49
C ALA A 132 -3.93 -20.61 -1.11
N ILE A 133 -3.50 -20.50 -2.38
CA ILE A 133 -3.51 -19.24 -3.11
C ILE A 133 -4.96 -18.74 -3.30
N GLY A 134 -5.89 -19.62 -3.68
CA GLY A 134 -7.30 -19.27 -3.82
C GLY A 134 -7.90 -18.75 -2.51
N SER A 135 -7.60 -19.41 -1.39
CA SER A 135 -8.04 -18.99 -0.07
C SER A 135 -7.44 -17.63 0.31
N PHE A 136 -6.15 -17.40 0.07
CA PHE A 136 -5.52 -16.10 0.28
C PHE A 136 -6.21 -14.99 -0.51
N LEU A 137 -6.47 -15.24 -1.80
CA LEU A 137 -7.14 -14.25 -2.65
C LEU A 137 -8.57 -13.95 -2.17
N SER A 138 -9.29 -14.98 -1.69
CA SER A 138 -10.63 -14.82 -1.14
C SER A 138 -10.62 -14.09 0.20
N ASP A 139 -9.71 -14.45 1.12
CA ASP A 139 -9.62 -13.84 2.46
C ASP A 139 -9.32 -12.33 2.41
N PHE A 140 -8.66 -11.87 1.34
CA PHE A 140 -8.30 -10.46 1.15
C PHE A 140 -9.09 -9.75 0.03
N ASP A 141 -10.18 -10.36 -0.43
CA ASP A 141 -11.04 -9.83 -1.52
C ASP A 141 -10.25 -9.43 -2.78
N LEU A 142 -9.25 -10.25 -3.12
CA LEU A 142 -8.41 -10.06 -4.29
C LEU A 142 -8.99 -10.79 -5.51
N PRO A 143 -8.79 -10.26 -6.72
CA PRO A 143 -9.36 -10.89 -7.92
C PRO A 143 -8.79 -12.30 -8.12
N ILE A 144 -9.68 -13.29 -8.27
CA ILE A 144 -9.31 -14.69 -8.50
C ILE A 144 -9.31 -14.94 -10.01
N ASN A 145 -8.12 -15.03 -10.61
CA ASN A 145 -7.95 -15.43 -11.99
C ASN A 145 -6.67 -16.26 -12.20
N ASN A 146 -6.62 -16.99 -13.29
CA ASN A 146 -5.51 -17.90 -13.59
C ASN A 146 -4.14 -17.17 -13.68
N GLN A 147 -4.11 -15.91 -14.12
CA GLN A 147 -2.86 -15.16 -14.24
C GLN A 147 -2.31 -14.79 -12.87
N ILE A 148 -3.16 -14.35 -11.95
CA ILE A 148 -2.77 -14.02 -10.57
C ILE A 148 -2.32 -15.28 -9.84
N ILE A 149 -3.07 -16.38 -9.96
CA ILE A 149 -2.70 -17.68 -9.37
C ILE A 149 -1.34 -18.14 -9.90
N ALA A 150 -1.11 -18.10 -11.21
CA ALA A 150 0.18 -18.47 -11.80
C ALA A 150 1.34 -17.58 -11.33
N ARG A 151 1.11 -16.26 -11.21
CA ARG A 151 2.10 -15.29 -10.71
C ARG A 151 2.46 -15.57 -9.25
N LEU A 152 1.47 -15.78 -8.39
CA LEU A 152 1.68 -16.08 -6.97
C LEU A 152 2.34 -17.44 -6.77
N SER A 153 1.92 -18.47 -7.54
CA SER A 153 2.59 -19.78 -7.54
C SER A 153 4.09 -19.63 -7.86
N LYS A 154 4.42 -18.88 -8.92
CA LYS A 154 5.81 -18.65 -9.32
C LYS A 154 6.62 -17.87 -8.26
N ASP A 155 5.99 -16.89 -7.59
CA ASP A 155 6.63 -16.16 -6.48
C ASP A 155 6.90 -17.09 -5.29
N TRP A 156 5.94 -17.95 -4.96
CA TRP A 156 6.07 -18.93 -3.89
C TRP A 156 7.18 -19.95 -4.15
N TYR A 157 7.25 -20.54 -5.35
CA TYR A 157 8.32 -21.46 -5.71
C TYR A 157 9.70 -20.81 -5.61
N ARG A 158 9.86 -19.60 -6.13
CA ARG A 158 11.12 -18.84 -6.04
C ARG A 158 11.50 -18.52 -4.60
N TYR A 159 10.51 -18.17 -3.79
CA TYR A 159 10.73 -17.90 -2.37
C TYR A 159 11.19 -19.16 -1.65
N ARG A 160 10.55 -20.30 -1.88
CA ARG A 160 10.94 -21.59 -1.29
C ARG A 160 12.36 -21.97 -1.66
N GLN A 161 12.71 -21.96 -2.94
CA GLN A 161 14.06 -22.31 -3.38
C GLN A 161 15.13 -21.50 -2.64
N LYS A 162 14.99 -20.17 -2.60
CA LYS A 162 15.95 -19.30 -1.91
C LYS A 162 16.08 -19.55 -0.40
N ASN A 163 14.99 -19.98 0.24
CA ASN A 163 14.99 -20.19 1.68
C ASN A 163 15.37 -21.62 2.08
N ILE A 164 15.11 -22.62 1.24
CA ILE A 164 15.61 -23.99 1.43
C ILE A 164 17.15 -23.98 1.43
N GLU A 165 17.76 -23.31 0.46
CA GLU A 165 19.22 -23.19 0.37
C GLU A 165 19.83 -22.42 1.55
N LYS A 166 19.09 -21.47 2.15
CA LYS A 166 19.61 -20.57 3.17
C LYS A 166 19.41 -21.04 4.60
N TYR A 167 18.34 -21.82 4.87
CA TYR A 167 17.91 -22.14 6.24
C TYR A 167 17.82 -23.65 6.52
N GLU A 168 18.23 -24.52 5.56
CA GLU A 168 18.09 -25.98 5.72
C GLU A 168 16.73 -26.35 6.32
N ILE A 169 15.65 -25.78 5.77
CA ILE A 169 14.30 -26.13 6.22
C ILE A 169 14.16 -27.62 5.93
N PRO A 170 14.01 -28.47 6.96
CA PRO A 170 13.95 -29.89 6.74
C PRO A 170 12.76 -30.17 5.82
N ILE A 171 13.08 -30.74 4.64
CA ILE A 171 12.07 -31.29 3.76
C ILE A 171 11.62 -32.56 4.46
N PHE A 172 10.51 -32.48 5.19
CA PHE A 172 9.84 -33.68 5.66
C PHE A 172 9.21 -34.33 4.42
N PHE A 173 9.79 -35.42 4.00
CA PHE A 173 9.24 -36.31 3.00
C PHE A 173 8.04 -37.09 3.60
#